data_459e8fac93079ef2b158a23f6f3cd229
#
_entry.id   459e8fac93079ef2b158a23f6f3cd229
#
_cell.length_a   1.000
_cell.length_b   1.000
_cell.length_c   1.000
_cell.angle_alpha   90.00
_cell.angle_beta   90.00
_cell.angle_gamma   90.00
#
_symmetry.space_group_name_H-M   'P 1'
#
loop_
_entity.id
_entity.type
_entity.pdbx_description
1 polymer ?
#
loop_
_entity_poly.entity_id
_entity_poly.type
_entity_poly.pdbx_seq_one_letter_code
_entity_poly.pdbx_strand_id
1 'polypeptide(L)'
;MAKPVIGFIGVGLMGAGMAKNILAKGYPLVIMGHSNREPIERLKKLGAVEAKTAKELAAQVDIVHLCVTGSPQVEAIMNGAEGIFASAKKGLIVIDCSTSNPVSTMSLAQSAQAHGMTFIDAPLGRTPAEAEA
;
A
#
# COMPACT_ATOMS: atom_id res chain seq x y z
N MET A 1 -16.00 -10.32 14.70
CA MET A 1 -15.20 -9.09 14.52
C MET A 1 -15.02 -8.79 13.05
N ALA A 2 -15.12 -7.54 12.69
CA ALA A 2 -14.89 -7.12 11.32
C ALA A 2 -13.41 -7.28 10.96
N LYS A 3 -13.13 -7.76 9.75
CA LYS A 3 -11.76 -7.84 9.25
C LYS A 3 -11.23 -6.44 8.98
N PRO A 4 -9.92 -6.20 9.16
CA PRO A 4 -9.35 -4.90 8.83
C PRO A 4 -9.49 -4.60 7.34
N VAL A 5 -9.65 -3.32 7.00
CA VAL A 5 -9.67 -2.87 5.63
C VAL A 5 -8.22 -2.68 5.18
N ILE A 6 -7.86 -3.30 4.07
CA ILE A 6 -6.49 -3.28 3.55
C ILE A 6 -6.43 -2.33 2.36
N GLY A 7 -5.43 -1.45 2.36
CA GLY A 7 -5.12 -0.60 1.22
C GLY A 7 -3.88 -1.13 0.51
N PHE A 8 -3.85 -1.06 -0.82
CA PHE A 8 -2.69 -1.51 -1.58
C PHE A 8 -2.33 -0.48 -2.64
N ILE A 9 -1.10 0.02 -2.60
CA ILE A 9 -0.57 0.98 -3.56
C ILE A 9 0.57 0.32 -4.32
N GLY A 10 0.52 0.38 -5.65
CA GLY A 10 1.52 -0.22 -6.50
C GLY A 10 1.14 -1.61 -6.97
N VAL A 11 -0.07 -1.76 -7.56
CA VAL A 11 -0.53 -3.05 -8.08
C VAL A 11 0.11 -3.35 -9.44
N GLY A 12 1.44 -3.49 -9.43
CA GLY A 12 2.18 -4.04 -10.55
C GLY A 12 2.16 -5.56 -10.51
N LEU A 13 3.15 -6.20 -11.13
CA LEU A 13 3.16 -7.66 -11.26
C LEU A 13 3.17 -8.38 -9.90
N MET A 14 4.07 -7.98 -9.00
CA MET A 14 4.13 -8.59 -7.66
C MET A 14 2.96 -8.14 -6.80
N GLY A 15 2.64 -6.84 -6.86
CA GLY A 15 1.56 -6.28 -6.06
C GLY A 15 0.19 -6.84 -6.42
N ALA A 16 -0.06 -7.11 -7.71
CA ALA A 16 -1.33 -7.70 -8.14
C ALA A 16 -1.55 -9.08 -7.54
N GLY A 17 -0.49 -9.91 -7.47
CA GLY A 17 -0.57 -11.22 -6.85
C GLY A 17 -0.90 -11.15 -5.36
N MET A 18 -0.25 -10.23 -4.64
CA MET A 18 -0.52 -10.04 -3.22
C MET A 18 -1.93 -9.52 -2.99
N ALA A 19 -2.37 -8.55 -3.78
CA ALA A 19 -3.72 -7.97 -3.67
C ALA A 19 -4.80 -9.02 -3.94
N LYS A 20 -4.59 -9.86 -4.95
CA LYS A 20 -5.49 -10.97 -5.27
C LYS A 20 -5.65 -11.91 -4.08
N ASN A 21 -4.54 -12.26 -3.43
CA ASN A 21 -4.56 -13.14 -2.26
C ASN A 21 -5.31 -12.51 -1.08
N ILE A 22 -5.16 -11.20 -0.88
CA ILE A 22 -5.89 -10.48 0.17
C ILE A 22 -7.40 -10.59 -0.06
N LEU A 23 -7.84 -10.37 -1.30
CA LEU A 23 -9.25 -10.50 -1.66
C LEU A 23 -9.75 -11.93 -1.51
N ALA A 24 -8.94 -12.91 -1.92
CA ALA A 24 -9.32 -14.33 -1.82
C ALA A 24 -9.53 -14.78 -0.38
N LYS A 25 -8.86 -14.13 0.57
CA LYS A 25 -9.02 -14.44 2.00
C LYS A 25 -10.17 -13.65 2.63
N GLY A 26 -10.91 -12.87 1.85
CA GLY A 26 -12.10 -12.19 2.31
C GLY A 26 -11.88 -10.83 2.96
N TYR A 27 -10.71 -10.23 2.82
CA TYR A 27 -10.45 -8.89 3.36
C TYR A 27 -10.99 -7.81 2.41
N PRO A 28 -11.64 -6.77 2.93
CA PRO A 28 -11.97 -5.61 2.11
C PRO A 28 -10.67 -4.95 1.62
N LEU A 29 -10.63 -4.61 0.33
CA LEU A 29 -9.42 -4.07 -0.30
C LEU A 29 -9.72 -2.77 -1.01
N VAL A 30 -8.92 -1.72 -0.72
CA VAL A 30 -8.93 -0.46 -1.44
C VAL A 30 -7.60 -0.35 -2.18
N ILE A 31 -7.63 -0.05 -3.46
CA ILE A 31 -6.44 0.04 -4.30
C ILE A 31 -6.29 1.43 -4.89
N MET A 32 -5.05 1.80 -5.20
CA MET A 32 -4.76 3.02 -5.93
C MET A 32 -4.01 2.63 -7.20
N GLY A 33 -4.57 2.97 -8.34
CA GLY A 33 -3.99 2.63 -9.63
C GLY A 33 -2.98 3.65 -10.10
N HIS A 34 -2.26 3.28 -11.13
CA HIS A 34 -1.30 4.14 -11.80
C HIS A 34 -1.57 4.10 -13.31
N SER A 35 -0.55 4.29 -14.14
CA SER A 35 -0.71 4.34 -15.59
C SER A 35 -1.22 3.02 -16.18
N ASN A 36 -0.83 1.87 -15.63
CA ASN A 36 -1.30 0.58 -16.11
C ASN A 36 -2.64 0.21 -15.46
N ARG A 37 -3.71 0.26 -16.25
CA ARG A 37 -5.07 0.02 -15.76
C ARG A 37 -5.47 -1.45 -15.69
N GLU A 38 -4.76 -2.34 -16.37
CA GLU A 38 -5.16 -3.75 -16.44
C GLU A 38 -5.27 -4.42 -15.07
N PRO A 39 -4.23 -4.38 -14.20
CA PRO A 39 -4.34 -4.98 -12.86
C PRO A 39 -5.43 -4.32 -12.04
N ILE A 40 -5.61 -3.00 -12.19
CA ILE A 40 -6.63 -2.25 -11.44
C ILE A 40 -8.03 -2.75 -11.79
N GLU A 41 -8.33 -2.84 -13.08
CA GLU A 41 -9.67 -3.27 -13.52
C GLU A 41 -9.93 -4.72 -13.14
N ARG A 42 -8.91 -5.57 -13.19
CA ARG A 42 -9.03 -6.97 -12.79
C ARG A 42 -9.38 -7.10 -11.31
N LEU A 43 -8.69 -6.35 -10.46
CA LEU A 43 -8.94 -6.38 -9.02
C LEU A 43 -10.31 -5.80 -8.66
N LYS A 44 -10.74 -4.76 -9.36
CA LYS A 44 -12.08 -4.20 -9.16
C LYS A 44 -13.17 -5.22 -9.47
N LYS A 45 -12.97 -6.05 -10.48
CA LYS A 45 -13.90 -7.14 -10.80
C LYS A 45 -13.97 -8.18 -9.69
N LEU A 46 -12.89 -8.33 -8.92
CA LEU A 46 -12.84 -9.26 -7.80
C LEU A 46 -13.35 -8.64 -6.48
N GLY A 47 -13.75 -7.38 -6.51
CA GLY A 47 -14.34 -6.72 -5.36
C GLY A 47 -13.53 -5.57 -4.75
N ALA A 48 -12.37 -5.24 -5.32
CA ALA A 48 -11.57 -4.11 -4.81
C ALA A 48 -12.22 -2.78 -5.14
N VAL A 49 -12.02 -1.80 -4.26
CA VAL A 49 -12.47 -0.42 -4.46
C VAL A 49 -11.26 0.43 -4.84
N GLU A 50 -11.40 1.31 -5.80
CA GLU A 50 -10.31 2.19 -6.23
C GLU A 50 -10.41 3.56 -5.58
N ALA A 51 -9.30 4.04 -4.98
CA ALA A 51 -9.16 5.41 -4.49
C ALA A 51 -8.34 6.22 -5.49
N LYS A 52 -8.54 7.53 -5.53
CA LYS A 52 -7.86 8.41 -6.49
C LYS A 52 -6.49 8.86 -5.99
N THR A 53 -6.32 9.00 -4.69
CA THR A 53 -5.07 9.47 -4.08
C THR A 53 -4.68 8.58 -2.92
N ALA A 54 -3.40 8.64 -2.54
CA ALA A 54 -2.92 7.92 -1.36
C ALA A 54 -3.59 8.42 -0.08
N LYS A 55 -3.85 9.72 0.00
CA LYS A 55 -4.57 10.33 1.12
C LYS A 55 -5.98 9.74 1.25
N GLU A 56 -6.71 9.68 0.14
CA GLU A 56 -8.06 9.13 0.11
C GLU A 56 -8.07 7.64 0.50
N LEU A 57 -7.11 6.88 -0.03
CA LEU A 57 -6.98 5.47 0.30
C LEU A 57 -6.68 5.28 1.79
N ALA A 58 -5.70 6.00 2.31
CA ALA A 58 -5.27 5.85 3.69
C ALA A 58 -6.39 6.19 4.69
N ALA A 59 -7.25 7.14 4.35
CA ALA A 59 -8.35 7.54 5.23
C ALA A 59 -9.40 6.43 5.40
N GLN A 60 -9.45 5.48 4.49
CA GLN A 60 -10.47 4.42 4.46
C GLN A 60 -9.99 3.07 5.00
N VAL A 61 -8.70 2.92 5.29
CA VAL A 61 -8.11 1.61 5.57
C VAL A 61 -7.44 1.57 6.93
N ASP A 62 -7.13 0.37 7.40
CA ASP A 62 -6.42 0.15 8.66
C ASP A 62 -4.95 -0.19 8.42
N ILE A 63 -4.65 -0.82 7.29
CA ILE A 63 -3.30 -1.23 6.91
C ILE A 63 -3.09 -0.86 5.44
N VAL A 64 -1.96 -0.21 5.14
CA VAL A 64 -1.55 0.09 3.76
C VAL A 64 -0.33 -0.74 3.40
N HIS A 65 -0.41 -1.45 2.28
CA HIS A 65 0.75 -2.11 1.68
C HIS A 65 1.26 -1.27 0.52
N LEU A 66 2.56 -0.99 0.51
CA LEU A 66 3.23 -0.31 -0.58
C LEU A 66 4.09 -1.29 -1.34
N CYS A 67 3.97 -1.33 -2.65
CA CYS A 67 4.81 -2.17 -3.51
C CYS A 67 5.09 -1.41 -4.81
N VAL A 68 6.02 -0.46 -4.73
CA VAL A 68 6.38 0.43 -5.84
C VAL A 68 7.86 0.26 -6.17
N THR A 69 8.39 1.04 -7.12
CA THR A 69 9.70 0.78 -7.67
C THR A 69 10.88 1.15 -6.77
N GLY A 70 10.70 2.06 -5.83
CA GLY A 70 11.81 2.43 -4.94
C GLY A 70 11.52 3.61 -4.05
N SER A 71 12.55 4.07 -3.34
CA SER A 71 12.44 5.12 -2.33
C SER A 71 11.82 6.43 -2.81
N PRO A 72 12.16 6.97 -4.00
CA PRO A 72 11.51 8.21 -4.43
C PRO A 72 10.00 8.10 -4.53
N GLN A 73 9.49 6.96 -5.01
CA GLN A 73 8.06 6.73 -5.12
C GLN A 73 7.42 6.57 -3.74
N VAL A 74 8.09 5.87 -2.83
CA VAL A 74 7.60 5.70 -1.46
C VAL A 74 7.52 7.06 -0.77
N GLU A 75 8.57 7.88 -0.87
CA GLU A 75 8.60 9.20 -0.26
C GLU A 75 7.49 10.09 -0.80
N ALA A 76 7.25 10.07 -2.11
CA ALA A 76 6.18 10.87 -2.72
C ALA A 76 4.80 10.43 -2.22
N ILE A 77 4.58 9.13 -2.08
CA ILE A 77 3.32 8.58 -1.59
C ILE A 77 3.08 8.94 -0.13
N MET A 78 4.13 8.92 0.69
CA MET A 78 4.00 9.21 2.12
C MET A 78 3.93 10.72 2.39
N ASN A 79 4.80 11.51 1.76
CA ASN A 79 5.01 12.92 2.11
C ASN A 79 4.25 13.93 1.23
N GLY A 80 3.69 13.50 0.09
CA GLY A 80 3.02 14.40 -0.84
C GLY A 80 1.80 15.08 -0.25
N ALA A 81 1.34 16.15 -0.89
CA ALA A 81 0.14 16.89 -0.45
C ALA A 81 -1.10 15.99 -0.40
N GLU A 82 -1.18 15.01 -1.30
CA GLU A 82 -2.24 14.01 -1.33
C GLU A 82 -1.70 12.64 -0.87
N GLY A 83 -0.69 12.65 0.00
CA GLY A 83 -0.02 11.45 0.48
C GLY A 83 -0.65 10.89 1.76
N ILE A 84 -0.05 9.79 2.23
CA ILE A 84 -0.59 9.05 3.38
C ILE A 84 -0.56 9.89 4.66
N PHE A 85 0.52 10.64 4.90
CA PHE A 85 0.61 11.49 6.11
C PHE A 85 -0.47 12.57 6.12
N ALA A 86 -0.86 13.06 4.94
CA ALA A 86 -1.92 14.07 4.84
C ALA A 86 -3.30 13.54 5.23
N SER A 87 -3.49 12.22 5.28
CA SER A 87 -4.75 11.61 5.70
C SER A 87 -5.03 11.81 7.19
N ALA A 88 -3.99 12.05 7.99
CA ALA A 88 -4.05 12.18 9.44
C ALA A 88 -4.72 10.97 10.13
N LYS A 89 -4.61 9.80 9.54
CA LYS A 89 -5.23 8.56 10.05
C LYS A 89 -4.38 7.97 11.17
N LYS A 90 -4.70 8.30 12.41
CA LYS A 90 -3.98 7.76 13.57
C LYS A 90 -4.20 6.27 13.71
N GLY A 91 -3.14 5.55 14.08
CA GLY A 91 -3.18 4.09 14.22
C GLY A 91 -2.99 3.33 12.92
N LEU A 92 -2.84 4.04 11.80
CA LEU A 92 -2.60 3.39 10.51
C LEU A 92 -1.26 2.65 10.52
N ILE A 93 -1.26 1.45 9.96
CA ILE A 93 -0.04 0.66 9.77
C ILE A 93 0.31 0.68 8.28
N VAL A 94 1.55 1.09 7.97
CA VAL A 94 2.05 1.10 6.59
C VAL A 94 3.14 0.04 6.47
N ILE A 95 2.97 -0.90 5.55
CA ILE A 95 3.93 -1.96 5.29
C ILE A 95 4.52 -1.72 3.91
N ASP A 96 5.82 -1.41 3.86
CA ASP A 96 6.53 -1.13 2.61
C ASP A 96 7.22 -2.39 2.11
N CYS A 97 6.69 -2.95 1.03
CA CYS A 97 7.26 -4.12 0.37
C CYS A 97 8.16 -3.74 -0.80
N SER A 98 8.41 -2.46 -0.99
CA SER A 98 9.25 -1.95 -2.08
C SER A 98 10.73 -2.13 -1.76
N THR A 99 11.58 -2.09 -2.80
CA THR A 99 13.02 -2.04 -2.60
C THR A 99 13.41 -0.60 -2.25
N SER A 100 13.71 -0.34 -0.98
CA SER A 100 13.93 1.01 -0.48
C SER A 100 15.32 1.20 0.11
N ASN A 101 15.79 2.46 0.09
CA ASN A 101 17.02 2.86 0.73
C ASN A 101 16.83 2.87 2.26
N PRO A 102 17.74 2.26 3.05
CA PRO A 102 17.57 2.21 4.51
C PRO A 102 17.47 3.59 5.18
N VAL A 103 18.18 4.60 4.67
CA VAL A 103 18.11 5.96 5.23
C VAL A 103 16.71 6.54 5.03
N SER A 104 16.15 6.37 3.83
CA SER A 104 14.78 6.79 3.54
C SER A 104 13.78 6.08 4.43
N THR A 105 13.92 4.77 4.60
CA THR A 105 13.05 3.96 5.46
C THR A 105 13.07 4.45 6.90
N MET A 106 14.25 4.74 7.45
CA MET A 106 14.37 5.25 8.82
C MET A 106 13.70 6.61 8.97
N SER A 107 13.89 7.50 8.01
CA SER A 107 13.27 8.82 8.02
C SER A 107 11.74 8.73 7.99
N LEU A 108 11.21 7.86 7.14
CA LEU A 108 9.77 7.65 7.04
C LEU A 108 9.18 7.02 8.31
N ALA A 109 9.92 6.09 8.93
CA ALA A 109 9.46 5.47 10.18
C ALA A 109 9.36 6.51 11.31
N GLN A 110 10.33 7.43 11.38
CA GLN A 110 10.30 8.51 12.37
C GLN A 110 9.13 9.47 12.11
N SER A 111 8.92 9.84 10.85
CA SER A 111 7.80 10.71 10.47
C SER A 111 6.46 10.05 10.75
N ALA A 112 6.37 8.74 10.54
CA ALA A 112 5.15 7.98 10.83
C ALA A 112 4.80 8.06 12.31
N GLN A 113 5.78 7.88 13.19
CA GLN A 113 5.56 8.00 14.62
C GLN A 113 5.01 9.37 14.99
N ALA A 114 5.55 10.43 14.38
CA ALA A 114 5.08 11.80 14.63
C ALA A 114 3.62 11.99 14.19
N HIS A 115 3.14 11.19 13.25
CA HIS A 115 1.76 11.23 12.76
C HIS A 115 0.84 10.21 13.45
N GLY A 116 1.34 9.49 14.45
CA GLY A 116 0.57 8.44 15.11
C GLY A 116 0.39 7.18 14.27
N MET A 117 1.29 6.94 13.32
CA MET A 117 1.28 5.79 12.41
C MET A 117 2.48 4.90 12.66
N THR A 118 2.44 3.67 12.14
CA THR A 118 3.56 2.73 12.18
C THR A 118 4.01 2.43 10.75
N PHE A 119 5.31 2.50 10.49
CA PHE A 119 5.89 2.18 9.19
C PHE A 119 6.81 0.97 9.34
N ILE A 120 6.54 -0.09 8.57
CA ILE A 120 7.28 -1.35 8.62
C ILE A 120 7.90 -1.60 7.25
N ASP A 121 9.20 -1.89 7.22
CA ASP A 121 9.90 -2.27 6.00
C ASP A 121 9.90 -3.80 5.89
N ALA A 122 9.30 -4.31 4.80
CA ALA A 122 9.19 -5.74 4.57
C ALA A 122 9.46 -6.05 3.09
N PRO A 123 10.72 -5.88 2.63
CA PRO A 123 11.04 -6.03 1.21
C PRO A 123 10.75 -7.43 0.68
N LEU A 124 10.26 -7.48 -0.57
CA LEU A 124 9.98 -8.75 -1.24
C LEU A 124 11.28 -9.35 -1.80
N GLY A 125 11.49 -10.63 -1.52
CA GLY A 125 12.65 -11.36 -2.02
C GLY A 125 12.29 -12.49 -2.97
N ARG A 126 11.04 -12.52 -3.46
CA ARG A 126 10.51 -13.63 -4.23
C ARG A 126 9.96 -13.19 -5.59
N THR A 127 9.68 -14.18 -6.45
CA THR A 127 9.15 -13.93 -7.79
C THR A 127 7.65 -13.57 -7.76
N PRO A 128 7.11 -12.99 -8.84
CA PRO A 128 5.67 -12.73 -8.92
C PRO A 128 4.81 -13.98 -8.74
N ALA A 129 5.26 -15.12 -9.26
CA ALA A 129 4.52 -16.37 -9.11
C ALA A 129 4.42 -16.78 -7.64
N GLU A 130 5.48 -16.57 -6.86
CA GLU A 130 5.48 -16.86 -5.43
C GLU A 130 4.61 -15.89 -4.66
N ALA A 131 4.48 -14.64 -5.11
CA ALA A 131 3.60 -13.67 -4.49
C ALA A 131 2.12 -14.06 -4.64
N GLU A 132 1.77 -14.79 -5.69
CA GLU A 132 0.41 -15.28 -5.90
C GLU A 132 0.10 -16.54 -5.09
N ALA A 133 1.10 -17.26 -4.68
CA ALA A 133 0.95 -18.50 -3.90
C ALA A 133 0.63 -18.22 -2.41
#